data_cd92b6695e80ec81ae9fe51a83d55bd1
#
_entry.id   cd92b6695e80ec81ae9fe51a83d55bd1
#
_cell.length_a   1.000
_cell.length_b   1.000
_cell.length_c   1.000
_cell.angle_alpha   90.00
_cell.angle_beta   90.00
_cell.angle_gamma   90.00
#
_symmetry.space_group_name_H-M   'P 1'
#
loop_
_entity.id
_entity.type
_entity.pdbx_description
1 polymer ?
#
loop_
_entity_poly.entity_id
_entity_poly.type
_entity_poly.pdbx_seq_one_letter_code
_entity_poly.pdbx_strand_id
1 'polypeptide(L)'
;MIAGRYRLGREIGRGGSGTVHLAVDEVLGRQVAIKRIGTAPGSGDVERERAEREARLAAALNHPHVVSVFDLVDEADVRWLVMEYVDGETLSERVQRSGRLAAAAAAALLAQVADALIEAHGNGIVHRDVKPSNILISNDSAKLNDFGIARSEDDASLTQTGLVTGSPAYLAPEVASGSSATPASDVWSLGGTLYHAVTGRPPYDVGDNLIGALYKIVHEDPPRLPGGHPMAGLLAVMMTHDPEQRWSMQRVREDLVRISRGEPSTAPPAETAPAAGTRRERTGELPTVRPAPLPPAARPRRRSWGWIAVAAVAAVAAVATAYVWAGRGTPEAQPAETTQTSQTSPTREATGTAEESSEPAKPSPAEVEAEMDEFVTSYLATVTTDPRAAFDQLTPAFQEASGGYAGYIGWWGKVASAELAEVDSNPSDSTVAYTVNYTMKTGATNTQRVRLQLTREGDAYLIAGEAA
;
A
#
# COMPACT_ATOMS: atom_id res chain seq x y z
N MET A 1 16.66 5.36 31.43
CA MET A 1 15.63 6.38 31.76
C MET A 1 15.36 7.18 30.49
N ILE A 2 14.11 7.43 30.17
CA ILE A 2 13.71 8.31 29.08
C ILE A 2 13.17 9.59 29.70
N ALA A 3 13.62 10.77 29.22
CA ALA A 3 13.28 12.09 29.73
C ALA A 3 13.42 12.25 31.26
N GLY A 4 14.32 11.51 31.88
CA GLY A 4 14.48 11.50 33.35
C GLY A 4 13.27 11.00 34.13
N ARG A 5 12.22 10.50 33.47
CA ARG A 5 10.93 10.11 34.07
C ARG A 5 10.56 8.66 33.87
N TYR A 6 10.77 8.12 32.67
CA TYR A 6 10.30 6.79 32.33
C TYR A 6 11.44 5.76 32.41
N ARG A 7 11.33 4.79 33.28
CA ARG A 7 12.27 3.70 33.38
C ARG A 7 11.83 2.55 32.48
N LEU A 8 12.59 2.33 31.39
CA LEU A 8 12.35 1.22 30.47
C LEU A 8 12.52 -0.13 31.15
N GLY A 9 11.60 -1.04 30.88
CA GLY A 9 11.61 -2.43 31.26
C GLY A 9 11.78 -3.37 30.05
N ARG A 10 11.13 -4.54 30.11
CA ARG A 10 11.20 -5.54 29.04
C ARG A 10 10.44 -5.10 27.78
N GLU A 11 10.89 -5.61 26.64
CA GLU A 11 10.12 -5.53 25.40
C GLU A 11 8.81 -6.31 25.54
N ILE A 12 7.69 -5.74 25.10
CA ILE A 12 6.35 -6.35 25.14
C ILE A 12 5.73 -6.49 23.74
N GLY A 13 6.32 -5.90 22.72
CA GLY A 13 5.87 -6.03 21.35
C GLY A 13 6.89 -5.49 20.35
N ARG A 14 6.91 -6.12 19.16
CA ARG A 14 7.71 -5.68 18.01
C ARG A 14 6.90 -5.82 16.74
N GLY A 15 6.87 -4.80 15.92
CA GLY A 15 6.14 -4.79 14.65
C GLY A 15 6.71 -3.78 13.66
N GLY A 16 6.10 -3.68 12.48
CA GLY A 16 6.54 -2.73 11.43
C GLY A 16 6.51 -1.27 11.85
N SER A 17 5.71 -0.90 12.86
CA SER A 17 5.62 0.46 13.40
C SER A 17 6.57 0.72 14.59
N GLY A 18 7.47 -0.22 14.92
CA GLY A 18 8.47 -0.05 15.98
C GLY A 18 8.42 -1.08 17.09
N THR A 19 9.26 -0.87 18.10
CA THR A 19 9.37 -1.71 19.29
C THR A 19 8.63 -1.05 20.46
N VAL A 20 7.85 -1.83 21.20
CA VAL A 20 7.10 -1.40 22.40
C VAL A 20 7.71 -2.02 23.65
N HIS A 21 7.97 -1.20 24.63
CA HIS A 21 8.50 -1.62 25.93
C HIS A 21 7.50 -1.35 27.06
N LEU A 22 7.39 -2.28 28.01
CA LEU A 22 6.84 -1.98 29.32
C LEU A 22 7.77 -1.00 30.04
N ALA A 23 7.24 0.01 30.68
CA ALA A 23 8.02 0.98 31.43
C ALA A 23 7.28 1.40 32.71
N VAL A 24 7.98 2.09 33.59
CA VAL A 24 7.42 2.71 34.80
C VAL A 24 7.59 4.20 34.72
N ASP A 25 6.49 4.93 34.85
CA ASP A 25 6.45 6.36 35.10
C ASP A 25 6.83 6.59 36.57
N GLU A 26 8.07 6.96 36.83
CA GLU A 26 8.61 7.13 38.20
C GLU A 26 7.97 8.32 38.93
N VAL A 27 7.37 9.27 38.21
CA VAL A 27 6.67 10.42 38.83
C VAL A 27 5.28 10.04 39.32
N LEU A 28 4.54 9.26 38.51
CA LEU A 28 3.16 8.85 38.85
C LEU A 28 3.08 7.46 39.45
N GLY A 29 4.17 6.69 39.54
CA GLY A 29 4.22 5.35 40.12
C GLY A 29 3.37 4.31 39.36
N ARG A 30 3.18 4.47 38.05
CA ARG A 30 2.32 3.58 37.25
C ARG A 30 3.09 2.91 36.11
N GLN A 31 2.59 1.74 35.67
CA GLN A 31 3.07 1.09 34.46
C GLN A 31 2.52 1.80 33.22
N VAL A 32 3.37 1.92 32.22
CA VAL A 32 3.04 2.49 30.90
C VAL A 32 3.67 1.64 29.81
N ALA A 33 3.11 1.69 28.61
CA ALA A 33 3.75 1.16 27.41
C ALA A 33 4.45 2.31 26.69
N ILE A 34 5.70 2.08 26.26
CA ILE A 34 6.47 3.09 25.52
C ILE A 34 6.87 2.51 24.18
N LYS A 35 6.42 3.16 23.11
CA LYS A 35 6.70 2.81 21.73
C LYS A 35 7.76 3.73 21.16
N ARG A 36 8.83 3.15 20.62
CA ARG A 36 9.81 3.89 19.84
C ARG A 36 9.23 4.18 18.47
N ILE A 37 9.03 5.45 18.13
CA ILE A 37 8.65 5.89 16.80
C ILE A 37 9.95 6.13 16.03
N GLY A 38 10.22 5.28 15.02
CA GLY A 38 11.37 5.45 14.14
C GLY A 38 11.11 6.62 13.20
N THR A 39 11.98 7.62 13.21
CA THR A 39 12.17 8.49 12.05
C THR A 39 13.22 7.82 11.18
N ALA A 40 12.93 7.59 9.89
CA ALA A 40 13.95 7.13 8.96
C ALA A 40 15.12 8.15 8.97
N PRO A 41 16.37 7.69 8.88
CA PRO A 41 17.51 8.62 8.75
C PRO A 41 17.27 9.48 7.51
N GLY A 42 17.11 10.82 7.72
CA GLY A 42 16.84 11.76 6.63
C GLY A 42 15.39 12.19 6.46
N SER A 43 14.45 11.73 7.31
CA SER A 43 13.08 12.25 7.34
C SER A 43 13.10 13.74 7.69
N GLY A 44 12.54 14.57 6.79
CA GLY A 44 12.52 16.01 6.92
C GLY A 44 11.61 16.50 8.07
N ASP A 45 11.73 17.78 8.42
CA ASP A 45 10.92 18.43 9.46
C ASP A 45 9.41 18.26 9.21
N VAL A 46 8.98 18.16 7.96
CA VAL A 46 7.58 17.95 7.55
C VAL A 46 7.01 16.62 8.08
N GLU A 47 7.77 15.52 8.01
CA GLU A 47 7.34 14.21 8.53
C GLU A 47 7.30 14.22 10.07
N ARG A 48 8.21 14.96 10.69
CA ARG A 48 8.21 15.16 12.15
C ARG A 48 6.96 15.90 12.61
N GLU A 49 6.60 17.00 11.95
CA GLU A 49 5.40 17.81 12.28
C GLU A 49 4.11 17.00 12.06
N ARG A 50 4.07 16.16 11.01
CA ARG A 50 2.93 15.26 10.76
C ARG A 50 2.74 14.23 11.87
N ALA A 51 3.79 13.49 12.21
CA ALA A 51 3.77 12.51 13.29
C ALA A 51 3.33 13.14 14.62
N GLU A 52 3.75 14.37 14.88
CA GLU A 52 3.35 15.12 16.07
C GLU A 52 1.86 15.50 16.04
N ARG A 53 1.34 15.94 14.89
CA ARG A 53 -0.08 16.26 14.73
C ARG A 53 -0.95 15.02 14.94
N GLU A 54 -0.59 13.89 14.36
CA GLU A 54 -1.33 12.63 14.50
C GLU A 54 -1.28 12.10 15.94
N ALA A 55 -0.11 12.17 16.60
CA ALA A 55 0.00 11.83 18.01
C ALA A 55 -0.87 12.72 18.91
N ARG A 56 -0.96 14.02 18.60
CA ARG A 56 -1.86 14.94 19.31
C ARG A 56 -3.34 14.60 19.09
N LEU A 57 -3.72 14.23 17.87
CA LEU A 57 -5.09 13.80 17.58
C LEU A 57 -5.44 12.50 18.31
N ALA A 58 -4.52 11.51 18.32
CA ALA A 58 -4.69 10.28 19.09
C ALA A 58 -4.77 10.55 20.61
N ALA A 59 -3.99 11.52 21.12
CA ALA A 59 -4.04 11.93 22.53
C ALA A 59 -5.35 12.63 22.92
N ALA A 60 -6.06 13.23 21.96
CA ALA A 60 -7.35 13.86 22.19
C ALA A 60 -8.50 12.85 22.36
N LEU A 61 -8.30 11.59 21.92
CA LEU A 61 -9.30 10.54 22.07
C LEU A 61 -9.28 9.98 23.51
N ASN A 62 -10.35 10.24 24.24
CA ASN A 62 -10.54 9.67 25.58
C ASN A 62 -11.78 8.77 25.57
N HIS A 63 -11.55 7.47 25.37
CA HIS A 63 -12.64 6.49 25.28
C HIS A 63 -12.25 5.18 25.98
N PRO A 64 -13.14 4.46 26.67
CA PRO A 64 -12.81 3.23 27.41
C PRO A 64 -12.23 2.12 26.53
N HIS A 65 -12.56 2.11 25.24
CA HIS A 65 -12.12 1.13 24.24
C HIS A 65 -11.03 1.66 23.29
N VAL A 66 -10.33 2.75 23.68
CA VAL A 66 -9.12 3.27 23.02
C VAL A 66 -7.96 3.19 24.00
N VAL A 67 -6.78 2.79 23.52
CA VAL A 67 -5.55 2.89 24.31
C VAL A 67 -5.17 4.35 24.45
N SER A 68 -5.15 4.88 25.67
CA SER A 68 -4.89 6.30 25.94
C SER A 68 -3.43 6.63 25.66
N VAL A 69 -3.19 7.73 24.96
CA VAL A 69 -1.85 8.32 24.80
C VAL A 69 -1.62 9.33 25.94
N PHE A 70 -0.51 9.19 26.67
CA PHE A 70 -0.21 10.00 27.84
C PHE A 70 0.83 11.09 27.58
N ASP A 71 1.80 10.80 26.70
CA ASP A 71 2.92 11.71 26.46
C ASP A 71 3.61 11.40 25.13
N LEU A 72 4.29 12.39 24.56
CA LEU A 72 5.17 12.24 23.41
C LEU A 72 6.51 12.91 23.77
N VAL A 73 7.58 12.12 23.86
CA VAL A 73 8.87 12.54 24.35
C VAL A 73 9.93 12.41 23.27
N ASP A 74 10.69 13.48 23.04
CA ASP A 74 11.86 13.47 22.17
C ASP A 74 13.12 13.40 23.03
N GLU A 75 13.97 12.38 22.80
CA GLU A 75 15.26 12.22 23.49
C GLU A 75 16.30 11.63 22.54
N ALA A 76 17.45 12.28 22.41
CA ALA A 76 18.59 11.83 21.61
C ALA A 76 18.20 11.42 20.17
N ASP A 77 17.45 12.28 19.47
CA ASP A 77 16.94 12.07 18.11
C ASP A 77 15.96 10.88 17.96
N VAL A 78 15.50 10.33 19.07
CA VAL A 78 14.50 9.27 19.13
C VAL A 78 13.21 9.81 19.73
N ARG A 79 12.11 9.57 19.04
CA ARG A 79 10.76 9.91 19.52
C ARG A 79 10.14 8.71 20.22
N TRP A 80 9.56 8.97 21.40
CA TRP A 80 8.92 7.95 22.23
C TRP A 80 7.48 8.33 22.52
N LEU A 81 6.55 7.45 22.15
CA LEU A 81 5.13 7.57 22.49
C LEU A 81 4.87 6.82 23.81
N VAL A 82 4.39 7.53 24.81
CA VAL A 82 4.00 6.98 26.10
C VAL A 82 2.50 6.77 26.13
N MET A 83 2.06 5.54 26.38
CA MET A 83 0.65 5.17 26.32
C MET A 83 0.25 4.25 27.46
N GLU A 84 -1.04 4.04 27.60
CA GLU A 84 -1.62 3.09 28.55
C GLU A 84 -1.03 1.69 28.35
N TYR A 85 -0.56 1.09 29.43
CA TYR A 85 -0.23 -0.35 29.43
C TYR A 85 -1.51 -1.15 29.69
N VAL A 86 -1.89 -1.97 28.72
CA VAL A 86 -3.00 -2.90 28.83
C VAL A 86 -2.42 -4.28 29.13
N ASP A 87 -2.72 -4.80 30.34
CA ASP A 87 -2.31 -6.14 30.74
C ASP A 87 -3.24 -7.17 30.10
N GLY A 88 -2.82 -7.76 28.99
CA GLY A 88 -3.65 -8.64 28.20
C GLY A 88 -2.90 -9.18 26.97
N GLU A 89 -3.66 -9.68 26.02
CA GLU A 89 -3.16 -10.22 24.75
C GLU A 89 -3.85 -9.51 23.58
N THR A 90 -3.27 -9.56 22.38
CA THR A 90 -3.93 -9.10 21.17
C THR A 90 -5.03 -10.08 20.73
N LEU A 91 -6.01 -9.60 19.95
CA LEU A 91 -7.02 -10.49 19.33
C LEU A 91 -6.34 -11.53 18.42
N SER A 92 -5.22 -11.17 17.78
CA SER A 92 -4.43 -12.10 16.98
C SER A 92 -3.88 -13.25 17.83
N GLU A 93 -3.25 -12.94 18.96
CA GLU A 93 -2.73 -13.95 19.91
C GLU A 93 -3.85 -14.80 20.53
N ARG A 94 -5.00 -14.18 20.84
CA ARG A 94 -6.19 -14.87 21.31
C ARG A 94 -6.65 -15.92 20.31
N VAL A 95 -6.76 -15.56 19.03
CA VAL A 95 -7.17 -16.47 17.95
C VAL A 95 -6.11 -17.56 17.72
N GLN A 96 -4.82 -17.21 17.72
CA GLN A 96 -3.75 -18.20 17.58
C GLN A 96 -3.75 -19.23 18.72
N ARG A 97 -3.96 -18.79 19.95
CA ARG A 97 -3.96 -19.64 21.15
C ARG A 97 -5.22 -20.49 21.28
N SER A 98 -6.39 -19.90 21.02
CA SER A 98 -7.69 -20.53 21.32
C SER A 98 -8.43 -21.03 20.09
N GLY A 99 -7.90 -20.78 18.87
CA GLY A 99 -8.59 -20.99 17.61
C GLY A 99 -9.67 -19.92 17.38
N ARG A 100 -10.58 -20.20 16.47
CA ARG A 100 -11.70 -19.31 16.15
C ARG A 100 -12.58 -19.02 17.35
N LEU A 101 -13.07 -17.78 17.47
CA LEU A 101 -14.00 -17.39 18.52
C LEU A 101 -15.44 -17.78 18.17
N ALA A 102 -16.26 -18.03 19.19
CA ALA A 102 -17.70 -18.13 19.01
C ALA A 102 -18.27 -16.79 18.53
N ALA A 103 -19.32 -16.81 17.69
CA ALA A 103 -19.92 -15.63 17.12
C ALA A 103 -20.29 -14.56 18.16
N ALA A 104 -20.95 -14.95 19.26
CA ALA A 104 -21.33 -14.03 20.33
C ALA A 104 -20.13 -13.37 21.03
N ALA A 105 -19.05 -14.13 21.27
CA ALA A 105 -17.82 -13.61 21.89
C ALA A 105 -17.09 -12.63 20.96
N ALA A 106 -16.94 -12.97 19.68
CA ALA A 106 -16.37 -12.07 18.68
C ALA A 106 -17.21 -10.79 18.54
N ALA A 107 -18.54 -10.91 18.51
CA ALA A 107 -19.46 -9.78 18.46
C ALA A 107 -19.31 -8.84 19.65
N ALA A 108 -19.22 -9.40 20.88
CA ALA A 108 -19.08 -8.59 22.09
C ALA A 108 -17.78 -7.77 22.09
N LEU A 109 -16.66 -8.37 21.69
CA LEU A 109 -15.36 -7.66 21.59
C LEU A 109 -15.36 -6.60 20.47
N LEU A 110 -15.86 -6.96 19.28
CA LEU A 110 -15.82 -6.04 18.15
C LEU A 110 -16.88 -4.94 18.20
N ALA A 111 -17.95 -5.12 18.98
CA ALA A 111 -18.88 -4.02 19.28
C ALA A 111 -18.19 -2.90 20.08
N GLN A 112 -17.28 -3.24 20.99
CA GLN A 112 -16.47 -2.29 21.75
C GLN A 112 -15.47 -1.54 20.83
N VAL A 113 -14.85 -2.26 19.89
CA VAL A 113 -13.97 -1.67 18.87
C VAL A 113 -14.75 -0.74 17.94
N ALA A 114 -15.96 -1.13 17.53
CA ALA A 114 -16.83 -0.28 16.72
C ALA A 114 -17.22 1.01 17.48
N ASP A 115 -17.44 0.92 18.80
CA ASP A 115 -17.73 2.08 19.65
C ASP A 115 -16.54 3.07 19.68
N ALA A 116 -15.31 2.54 19.81
CA ALA A 116 -14.07 3.33 19.71
C ALA A 116 -13.93 4.03 18.34
N LEU A 117 -14.25 3.32 17.26
CA LEU A 117 -14.17 3.87 15.90
C LEU A 117 -15.24 4.95 15.67
N ILE A 118 -16.45 4.80 16.23
CA ILE A 118 -17.50 5.83 16.17
C ILE A 118 -17.01 7.14 16.81
N GLU A 119 -16.39 7.05 18.00
CA GLU A 119 -15.85 8.23 18.70
C GLU A 119 -14.71 8.87 17.87
N ALA A 120 -13.80 8.06 17.32
CA ALA A 120 -12.73 8.56 16.47
C ALA A 120 -13.26 9.27 15.21
N HIS A 121 -14.21 8.66 14.51
CA HIS A 121 -14.82 9.24 13.31
C HIS A 121 -15.57 10.52 13.61
N GLY A 122 -16.25 10.60 14.77
CA GLY A 122 -16.91 11.82 15.24
C GLY A 122 -15.95 12.99 15.46
N ASN A 123 -14.68 12.69 15.77
CA ASN A 123 -13.58 13.66 15.92
C ASN A 123 -12.78 13.85 14.61
N GLY A 124 -13.24 13.31 13.48
CA GLY A 124 -12.57 13.43 12.18
C GLY A 124 -11.32 12.55 12.03
N ILE A 125 -11.15 11.54 12.90
CA ILE A 125 -9.99 10.65 12.89
C ILE A 125 -10.38 9.30 12.28
N VAL A 126 -9.69 8.89 11.21
CA VAL A 126 -9.80 7.56 10.59
C VAL A 126 -8.63 6.71 11.08
N HIS A 127 -8.89 5.47 11.49
CA HIS A 127 -7.86 4.61 12.08
C HIS A 127 -6.87 4.05 11.05
N ARG A 128 -7.32 3.70 9.84
CA ARG A 128 -6.52 3.25 8.67
C ARG A 128 -5.80 1.90 8.82
N ASP A 129 -5.75 1.29 10.01
CA ASP A 129 -5.03 0.03 10.27
C ASP A 129 -5.77 -0.87 11.29
N VAL A 130 -7.10 -1.01 11.14
CA VAL A 130 -7.91 -1.90 12.01
C VAL A 130 -7.62 -3.35 11.66
N LYS A 131 -7.02 -4.09 12.61
CA LYS A 131 -6.65 -5.50 12.45
C LYS A 131 -6.51 -6.20 13.82
N PRO A 132 -6.50 -7.54 13.88
CA PRO A 132 -6.44 -8.27 15.14
C PRO A 132 -5.24 -7.96 16.02
N SER A 133 -4.08 -7.64 15.46
CA SER A 133 -2.88 -7.29 16.22
C SER A 133 -2.95 -5.90 16.88
N ASN A 134 -3.87 -5.03 16.44
CA ASN A 134 -4.08 -3.70 17.01
C ASN A 134 -5.27 -3.64 17.98
N ILE A 135 -5.84 -4.78 18.34
CA ILE A 135 -6.92 -4.88 19.33
C ILE A 135 -6.39 -5.63 20.54
N LEU A 136 -6.21 -4.93 21.64
CA LEU A 136 -5.77 -5.49 22.92
C LEU A 136 -6.99 -5.96 23.70
N ILE A 137 -6.89 -7.15 24.30
CA ILE A 137 -7.96 -7.77 25.09
C ILE A 137 -7.45 -8.03 26.49
N SER A 138 -8.08 -7.41 27.46
CA SER A 138 -7.87 -7.68 28.90
C SER A 138 -9.19 -8.15 29.48
N ASN A 139 -9.25 -9.40 29.95
CA ASN A 139 -10.49 -10.07 30.31
C ASN A 139 -11.49 -10.06 29.13
N ASP A 140 -12.65 -9.41 29.29
CA ASP A 140 -13.69 -9.25 28.25
C ASP A 140 -13.75 -7.82 27.69
N SER A 141 -12.75 -7.00 28.00
CA SER A 141 -12.63 -5.64 27.49
C SER A 141 -11.66 -5.58 26.30
N ALA A 142 -12.10 -5.01 25.19
CA ALA A 142 -11.27 -4.73 24.03
C ALA A 142 -10.87 -3.25 24.00
N LYS A 143 -9.62 -2.97 23.65
CA LYS A 143 -9.10 -1.63 23.41
C LYS A 143 -8.38 -1.57 22.06
N LEU A 144 -8.73 -0.59 21.26
CA LEU A 144 -8.09 -0.30 19.95
C LEU A 144 -6.82 0.51 20.18
N ASN A 145 -5.73 0.07 19.58
CA ASN A 145 -4.40 0.67 19.65
C ASN A 145 -3.91 1.13 18.27
N ASP A 146 -2.86 1.93 18.24
CA ASP A 146 -2.15 2.33 17.01
C ASP A 146 -3.02 3.07 15.99
N PHE A 147 -3.75 4.11 16.45
CA PHE A 147 -4.41 5.05 15.55
C PHE A 147 -3.37 5.69 14.63
N GLY A 148 -3.39 5.34 13.35
CA GLY A 148 -2.68 5.86 12.18
C GLY A 148 -1.40 6.69 12.30
N ILE A 149 -0.74 6.70 13.47
CA ILE A 149 0.41 7.57 13.85
C ILE A 149 1.59 7.46 12.86
N ALA A 150 1.57 6.47 11.98
CA ALA A 150 2.64 6.21 11.02
C ALA A 150 2.20 6.30 9.55
N ARG A 151 0.93 6.63 9.25
CA ARG A 151 0.40 6.65 7.87
C ARG A 151 -0.19 8.02 7.56
N SER A 152 0.50 8.82 6.77
CA SER A 152 0.03 10.13 6.32
C SER A 152 -1.05 10.04 5.24
N GLU A 153 -1.86 11.11 5.06
CA GLU A 153 -2.83 11.22 3.96
C GLU A 153 -2.17 11.19 2.58
N ASP A 154 -0.88 11.56 2.49
CA ASP A 154 -0.09 11.51 1.27
C ASP A 154 0.61 10.15 1.05
N ASP A 155 0.53 9.20 1.99
CA ASP A 155 0.92 7.80 1.79
C ASP A 155 -0.06 7.03 0.89
N ALA A 156 -0.80 7.74 0.02
CA ALA A 156 -1.48 7.16 -1.14
C ALA A 156 -0.52 6.41 -2.09
N SER A 157 0.78 6.49 -1.84
CA SER A 157 1.82 5.71 -2.51
C SER A 157 2.20 4.46 -1.73
N LEU A 158 1.23 3.60 -1.40
CA LEU A 158 1.49 2.21 -0.96
C LEU A 158 2.42 1.45 -1.93
N THR A 159 2.61 2.00 -3.12
CA THR A 159 3.45 1.46 -4.20
C THR A 159 4.77 2.21 -4.38
N GLN A 160 4.94 3.43 -3.84
CA GLN A 160 6.16 4.23 -4.09
C GLN A 160 7.38 3.78 -3.28
N THR A 161 7.20 3.12 -2.14
CA THR A 161 8.34 2.70 -1.30
C THR A 161 8.59 1.20 -1.27
N GLY A 162 7.75 0.37 -1.94
CA GLY A 162 7.85 -1.09 -1.84
C GLY A 162 7.65 -1.64 -0.43
N LEU A 163 7.51 -0.78 0.57
CA LEU A 163 7.31 -1.10 1.98
C LEU A 163 5.83 -0.93 2.32
N VAL A 164 5.01 -1.95 2.04
CA VAL A 164 3.71 -2.06 2.68
C VAL A 164 3.93 -2.35 4.16
N THR A 165 4.07 -1.28 4.96
CA THR A 165 4.17 -1.40 6.40
C THR A 165 2.80 -1.81 6.95
N GLY A 166 2.60 -3.09 7.22
CA GLY A 166 1.37 -3.64 7.77
C GLY A 166 0.91 -4.92 7.06
N SER A 167 -0.14 -5.55 7.58
CA SER A 167 -0.74 -6.73 6.93
C SER A 167 -1.82 -6.28 5.95
N PRO A 168 -1.60 -6.37 4.63
CA PRO A 168 -2.56 -5.92 3.60
C PRO A 168 -3.87 -6.73 3.62
N ALA A 169 -3.90 -7.87 4.29
CA ALA A 169 -5.07 -8.75 4.37
C ALA A 169 -6.37 -8.08 4.86
N TYR A 170 -6.27 -6.93 5.56
CA TYR A 170 -7.41 -6.19 6.10
C TYR A 170 -7.67 -4.87 5.37
N LEU A 171 -6.88 -4.57 4.35
CA LEU A 171 -6.95 -3.30 3.63
C LEU A 171 -8.24 -3.22 2.80
N ALA A 172 -8.88 -2.06 2.78
CA ALA A 172 -10.06 -1.84 1.96
C ALA A 172 -9.70 -1.69 0.46
N PRO A 173 -10.56 -2.14 -0.48
CA PRO A 173 -10.27 -2.12 -1.92
C PRO A 173 -9.93 -0.73 -2.45
N GLU A 174 -10.65 0.30 -2.02
CA GLU A 174 -10.39 1.69 -2.40
C GLU A 174 -9.01 2.16 -1.95
N VAL A 175 -8.57 1.76 -0.74
CA VAL A 175 -7.25 2.10 -0.21
C VAL A 175 -6.17 1.28 -0.92
N ALA A 176 -6.42 0.00 -1.20
CA ALA A 176 -5.53 -0.84 -2.00
C ALA A 176 -5.35 -0.30 -3.44
N SER A 177 -6.35 0.43 -3.95
CA SER A 177 -6.32 1.11 -5.26
C SER A 177 -5.68 2.50 -5.22
N GLY A 178 -5.17 2.96 -4.06
CA GLY A 178 -4.50 4.25 -3.90
C GLY A 178 -5.41 5.41 -3.50
N SER A 179 -6.67 5.17 -3.14
CA SER A 179 -7.55 6.21 -2.59
C SER A 179 -7.27 6.45 -1.10
N SER A 180 -7.56 7.65 -0.63
CA SER A 180 -7.46 7.97 0.81
C SER A 180 -8.43 7.13 1.63
N ALA A 181 -7.99 6.68 2.81
CA ALA A 181 -8.84 5.95 3.73
C ALA A 181 -9.94 6.84 4.32
N THR A 182 -11.12 6.28 4.48
CA THR A 182 -12.31 6.94 5.01
C THR A 182 -12.89 6.13 6.19
N PRO A 183 -13.89 6.67 6.93
CA PRO A 183 -14.63 5.86 7.90
C PRO A 183 -15.19 4.55 7.34
N ALA A 184 -15.57 4.52 6.06
CA ALA A 184 -16.01 3.29 5.39
C ALA A 184 -14.89 2.28 5.18
N SER A 185 -13.64 2.73 5.03
CA SER A 185 -12.48 1.84 4.95
C SER A 185 -12.23 1.12 6.29
N ASP A 186 -12.44 1.80 7.43
CA ASP A 186 -12.36 1.17 8.75
C ASP A 186 -13.49 0.15 8.97
N VAL A 187 -14.69 0.35 8.37
CA VAL A 187 -15.77 -0.65 8.38
C VAL A 187 -15.34 -1.93 7.68
N TRP A 188 -14.72 -1.82 6.51
CA TRP A 188 -14.17 -2.98 5.81
C TRP A 188 -13.11 -3.71 6.64
N SER A 189 -12.15 -2.97 7.19
CA SER A 189 -11.05 -3.53 7.99
C SER A 189 -11.55 -4.21 9.26
N LEU A 190 -12.60 -3.64 9.90
CA LEU A 190 -13.29 -4.29 11.02
C LEU A 190 -14.02 -5.57 10.57
N GLY A 191 -14.59 -5.57 9.35
CA GLY A 191 -15.18 -6.77 8.73
C GLY A 191 -14.13 -7.87 8.50
N GLY A 192 -12.97 -7.54 7.96
CA GLY A 192 -11.85 -8.46 7.82
C GLY A 192 -11.34 -9.01 9.16
N THR A 193 -11.33 -8.16 10.18
CA THR A 193 -10.99 -8.54 11.56
C THR A 193 -12.05 -9.49 12.14
N LEU A 194 -13.33 -9.23 11.92
CA LEU A 194 -14.43 -10.11 12.31
C LEU A 194 -14.33 -11.48 11.62
N TYR A 195 -14.07 -11.48 10.31
CA TYR A 195 -13.84 -12.72 9.57
C TYR A 195 -12.71 -13.54 10.18
N HIS A 196 -11.57 -12.90 10.48
CA HIS A 196 -10.44 -13.58 11.14
C HIS A 196 -10.83 -14.14 12.50
N ALA A 197 -11.51 -13.37 13.33
CA ALA A 197 -11.91 -13.81 14.66
C ALA A 197 -12.80 -15.06 14.65
N VAL A 198 -13.73 -15.19 13.68
CA VAL A 198 -14.68 -16.30 13.61
C VAL A 198 -14.24 -17.47 12.73
N THR A 199 -13.22 -17.30 11.89
CA THR A 199 -12.70 -18.36 11.01
C THR A 199 -11.34 -18.88 11.45
N GLY A 200 -10.58 -18.11 12.22
CA GLY A 200 -9.20 -18.40 12.62
C GLY A 200 -8.14 -18.07 11.56
N ARG A 201 -8.51 -17.40 10.46
CA ARG A 201 -7.62 -17.05 9.35
C ARG A 201 -7.98 -15.68 8.77
N PRO A 202 -7.00 -14.94 8.23
CA PRO A 202 -7.25 -13.64 7.61
C PRO A 202 -8.19 -13.77 6.40
N PRO A 203 -8.88 -12.68 6.00
CA PRO A 203 -9.78 -12.68 4.84
C PRO A 203 -9.03 -12.94 3.52
N TYR A 204 -7.81 -12.47 3.41
CA TYR A 204 -6.96 -12.69 2.25
C TYR A 204 -5.62 -13.30 2.70
N ASP A 205 -5.18 -14.32 1.97
CA ASP A 205 -3.84 -14.87 2.13
C ASP A 205 -2.87 -14.00 1.33
N VAL A 206 -1.94 -13.38 2.04
CA VAL A 206 -0.95 -12.47 1.44
C VAL A 206 0.25 -13.24 0.93
N GLY A 207 0.62 -14.35 1.62
CA GLY A 207 1.81 -15.15 1.29
C GLY A 207 3.03 -14.27 1.02
N ASP A 208 3.87 -14.70 0.09
CA ASP A 208 5.06 -13.96 -0.35
C ASP A 208 4.75 -13.01 -1.54
N ASN A 209 3.52 -13.00 -2.05
CA ASN A 209 3.10 -12.19 -3.19
C ASN A 209 2.15 -11.05 -2.77
N LEU A 210 2.74 -9.95 -2.32
CA LEU A 210 2.02 -8.75 -1.92
C LEU A 210 1.15 -8.17 -3.03
N ILE A 211 1.69 -8.06 -4.25
CA ILE A 211 0.96 -7.49 -5.41
C ILE A 211 -0.23 -8.36 -5.78
N GLY A 212 -0.04 -9.69 -5.76
CA GLY A 212 -1.14 -10.63 -5.97
C GLY A 212 -2.22 -10.52 -4.90
N ALA A 213 -1.86 -10.27 -3.65
CA ALA A 213 -2.81 -10.06 -2.56
C ALA A 213 -3.60 -8.75 -2.74
N LEU A 214 -2.92 -7.65 -3.09
CA LEU A 214 -3.57 -6.37 -3.40
C LEU A 214 -4.52 -6.50 -4.61
N TYR A 215 -4.08 -7.21 -5.66
CA TYR A 215 -4.94 -7.50 -6.81
C TYR A 215 -6.22 -8.25 -6.41
N LYS A 216 -6.11 -9.27 -5.56
CA LYS A 216 -7.27 -10.02 -5.05
C LYS A 216 -8.23 -9.12 -4.26
N ILE A 217 -7.71 -8.26 -3.39
CA ILE A 217 -8.52 -7.34 -2.59
C ILE A 217 -9.34 -6.41 -3.49
N VAL A 218 -8.75 -5.92 -4.58
CA VAL A 218 -9.39 -4.96 -5.49
C VAL A 218 -10.38 -5.63 -6.47
N HIS A 219 -10.11 -6.87 -6.91
CA HIS A 219 -10.80 -7.45 -8.06
C HIS A 219 -11.59 -8.73 -7.75
N GLU A 220 -11.30 -9.43 -6.65
CA GLU A 220 -12.02 -10.64 -6.28
C GLU A 220 -13.12 -10.33 -5.26
N ASP A 221 -14.20 -11.11 -5.31
CA ASP A 221 -15.25 -11.01 -4.30
C ASP A 221 -14.68 -11.26 -2.89
N PRO A 222 -15.06 -10.45 -1.89
CA PRO A 222 -14.59 -10.64 -0.54
C PRO A 222 -15.07 -11.99 0.01
N PRO A 223 -14.26 -12.60 0.91
CA PRO A 223 -14.59 -13.90 1.47
C PRO A 223 -15.92 -13.86 2.23
N ARG A 224 -16.72 -14.90 2.07
CA ARG A 224 -18.05 -15.04 2.68
C ARG A 224 -18.02 -16.13 3.75
N LEU A 225 -18.85 -15.96 4.76
CA LEU A 225 -19.15 -17.03 5.71
C LEU A 225 -20.24 -17.96 5.14
N PRO A 226 -20.26 -19.25 5.53
CA PRO A 226 -21.31 -20.16 5.11
C PRO A 226 -22.70 -19.62 5.44
N GLY A 227 -23.69 -19.90 4.58
CA GLY A 227 -25.09 -19.58 4.84
C GLY A 227 -25.54 -20.19 6.18
N GLY A 228 -26.28 -19.41 6.97
CA GLY A 228 -26.70 -19.81 8.32
C GLY A 228 -25.70 -19.45 9.43
N HIS A 229 -24.49 -18.98 9.14
CA HIS A 229 -23.61 -18.42 10.16
C HIS A 229 -24.19 -17.08 10.69
N PRO A 230 -24.31 -16.86 12.02
CA PRO A 230 -24.97 -15.67 12.58
C PRO A 230 -24.41 -14.33 12.07
N MET A 231 -23.15 -14.31 11.64
CA MET A 231 -22.46 -13.12 11.13
C MET A 231 -22.42 -12.99 9.61
N ALA A 232 -23.02 -13.94 8.85
CA ALA A 232 -22.85 -13.97 7.40
C ALA A 232 -23.43 -12.71 6.73
N GLY A 233 -24.62 -12.28 7.12
CA GLY A 233 -25.25 -11.05 6.60
C GLY A 233 -24.47 -9.79 6.98
N LEU A 234 -24.10 -9.66 8.26
CA LEU A 234 -23.34 -8.50 8.74
C LEU A 234 -21.99 -8.38 8.02
N LEU A 235 -21.25 -9.47 7.89
CA LEU A 235 -19.98 -9.46 7.18
C LEU A 235 -20.16 -9.06 5.71
N ALA A 236 -21.24 -9.50 5.08
CA ALA A 236 -21.52 -9.18 3.67
C ALA A 236 -21.71 -7.67 3.45
N VAL A 237 -22.37 -6.96 4.35
CA VAL A 237 -22.59 -5.50 4.25
C VAL A 237 -21.40 -4.68 4.74
N MET A 238 -20.54 -5.23 5.60
CA MET A 238 -19.28 -4.59 5.99
C MET A 238 -18.22 -4.69 4.89
N MET A 239 -18.12 -5.85 4.24
CA MET A 239 -17.16 -6.13 3.18
C MET A 239 -17.82 -6.07 1.79
N THR A 240 -18.48 -4.96 1.48
CA THR A 240 -18.95 -4.59 0.15
C THR A 240 -17.88 -3.74 -0.55
N HIS A 241 -17.57 -4.00 -1.83
CA HIS A 241 -16.52 -3.28 -2.56
C HIS A 241 -16.78 -1.78 -2.60
N ASP A 242 -18.01 -1.38 -2.96
CA ASP A 242 -18.43 0.02 -2.99
C ASP A 242 -18.55 0.57 -1.55
N PRO A 243 -17.68 1.53 -1.15
CA PRO A 243 -17.71 2.09 0.20
C PRO A 243 -19.02 2.81 0.55
N GLU A 244 -19.76 3.32 -0.45
CA GLU A 244 -21.05 4.01 -0.22
C GLU A 244 -22.18 3.03 0.12
N GLN A 245 -22.04 1.76 -0.26
CA GLN A 245 -23.01 0.71 0.06
C GLN A 245 -22.72 -0.01 1.38
N ARG A 246 -21.57 0.27 2.01
CA ARG A 246 -21.27 -0.30 3.32
C ARG A 246 -22.14 0.30 4.40
N TRP A 247 -22.46 -0.49 5.40
CA TRP A 247 -23.15 0.04 6.57
C TRP A 247 -22.28 1.06 7.31
N SER A 248 -22.95 2.06 7.95
CA SER A 248 -22.24 2.95 8.87
C SER A 248 -21.71 2.17 10.09
N MET A 249 -20.64 2.68 10.71
CA MET A 249 -20.04 2.05 11.90
C MET A 249 -21.08 1.94 13.05
N GLN A 250 -21.97 2.91 13.20
CA GLN A 250 -23.07 2.89 14.18
C GLN A 250 -23.97 1.67 13.98
N ARG A 251 -24.40 1.44 12.74
CA ARG A 251 -25.28 0.32 12.40
C ARG A 251 -24.58 -1.03 12.58
N VAL A 252 -23.30 -1.09 12.25
CA VAL A 252 -22.45 -2.28 12.50
C VAL A 252 -22.37 -2.58 13.98
N ARG A 253 -22.11 -1.56 14.82
CA ARG A 253 -22.05 -1.71 16.28
C ARG A 253 -23.39 -2.22 16.86
N GLU A 254 -24.51 -1.64 16.45
CA GLU A 254 -25.84 -2.04 16.91
C GLU A 254 -26.10 -3.53 16.61
N ASP A 255 -25.75 -3.97 15.40
CA ASP A 255 -25.96 -5.37 14.99
C ASP A 255 -25.01 -6.32 15.71
N LEU A 256 -23.74 -5.93 15.95
CA LEU A 256 -22.80 -6.68 16.78
C LEU A 256 -23.32 -6.85 18.22
N VAL A 257 -23.90 -5.79 18.82
CA VAL A 257 -24.50 -5.86 20.16
C VAL A 257 -25.68 -6.84 20.17
N ARG A 258 -26.53 -6.87 19.15
CA ARG A 258 -27.61 -7.85 19.03
C ARG A 258 -27.09 -9.28 18.98
N ILE A 259 -26.13 -9.53 18.08
CA ILE A 259 -25.54 -10.86 17.90
C ILE A 259 -24.83 -11.32 19.20
N SER A 260 -24.18 -10.43 19.95
CA SER A 260 -23.54 -10.76 21.22
C SER A 260 -24.54 -11.24 22.28
N ARG A 261 -25.80 -10.83 22.19
CA ARG A 261 -26.91 -11.25 23.04
C ARG A 261 -27.62 -12.50 22.54
N GLY A 262 -27.17 -13.08 21.42
CA GLY A 262 -27.81 -14.23 20.77
C GLY A 262 -29.05 -13.86 19.94
N GLU A 263 -29.27 -12.55 19.68
CA GLU A 263 -30.33 -12.09 18.80
C GLU A 263 -29.89 -12.22 17.33
N PRO A 264 -30.84 -12.41 16.38
CA PRO A 264 -30.49 -12.48 14.97
C PRO A 264 -30.00 -11.14 14.45
N SER A 265 -29.05 -11.20 13.48
CA SER A 265 -28.62 -10.02 12.71
C SER A 265 -29.77 -9.37 11.96
N THR A 266 -29.75 -8.04 11.84
CA THR A 266 -30.67 -7.28 11.01
C THR A 266 -30.19 -7.11 9.57
N ALA A 267 -28.95 -7.56 9.29
CA ALA A 267 -28.40 -7.51 7.95
C ALA A 267 -29.15 -8.47 7.00
N PRO A 268 -29.26 -8.12 5.72
CA PRO A 268 -29.83 -9.01 4.72
C PRO A 268 -29.14 -10.36 4.75
N PRO A 269 -29.83 -11.47 4.52
CA PRO A 269 -29.18 -12.75 4.35
C PRO A 269 -28.09 -12.63 3.27
N ALA A 270 -26.89 -13.12 3.55
CA ALA A 270 -25.87 -13.22 2.52
C ALA A 270 -26.42 -14.14 1.42
N GLU A 271 -26.61 -13.62 0.20
CA GLU A 271 -26.95 -14.47 -0.93
C GLU A 271 -25.91 -15.57 -1.00
N THR A 272 -26.35 -16.80 -0.96
CA THR A 272 -25.50 -17.97 -1.10
C THR A 272 -24.86 -17.88 -2.48
N ALA A 273 -23.60 -17.43 -2.55
CA ALA A 273 -22.81 -17.61 -3.74
C ALA A 273 -22.89 -19.11 -4.07
N PRO A 274 -23.25 -19.49 -5.30
CA PRO A 274 -23.28 -20.90 -5.67
C PRO A 274 -21.90 -21.47 -5.32
N ALA A 275 -21.89 -22.50 -4.46
CA ALA A 275 -20.68 -23.24 -4.15
C ALA A 275 -19.99 -23.52 -5.47
N ALA A 276 -18.67 -23.24 -5.55
CA ALA A 276 -17.85 -23.58 -6.72
C ALA A 276 -17.89 -25.10 -6.91
N GLY A 277 -18.98 -25.56 -7.47
CA GLY A 277 -19.35 -26.94 -7.78
C GLY A 277 -19.32 -27.06 -9.28
N THR A 278 -18.29 -27.76 -9.76
CA THR A 278 -18.24 -28.49 -11.01
C THR A 278 -19.09 -27.88 -12.13
N ARG A 279 -18.45 -27.13 -12.98
CA ARG A 279 -18.95 -26.78 -14.31
C ARG A 279 -19.26 -28.07 -15.04
N ARG A 280 -20.50 -28.56 -14.91
CA ARG A 280 -21.04 -29.56 -15.79
C ARG A 280 -21.14 -28.89 -17.16
N GLU A 281 -20.29 -29.32 -18.07
CA GLU A 281 -20.47 -29.07 -19.50
C GLU A 281 -21.86 -29.51 -19.89
N ARG A 282 -22.74 -28.56 -20.07
CA ARG A 282 -24.03 -28.79 -20.73
C ARG A 282 -23.76 -28.66 -22.22
N THR A 283 -23.44 -29.79 -22.85
CA THR A 283 -23.59 -29.96 -24.30
C THR A 283 -25.07 -29.87 -24.57
N GLY A 284 -25.57 -28.72 -24.92
CA GLY A 284 -26.94 -28.47 -25.30
C GLY A 284 -26.95 -27.72 -26.62
N GLU A 285 -27.59 -28.34 -27.60
CA GLU A 285 -27.82 -27.86 -28.96
C GLU A 285 -28.22 -26.39 -28.99
N LEU A 286 -27.59 -25.64 -29.90
CA LEU A 286 -27.91 -24.24 -30.21
C LEU A 286 -29.32 -24.18 -30.84
N PRO A 287 -30.28 -23.44 -30.25
CA PRO A 287 -31.51 -23.14 -30.96
C PRO A 287 -31.26 -22.10 -32.05
N THR A 288 -31.59 -22.42 -33.26
CA THR A 288 -31.61 -21.53 -34.42
C THR A 288 -32.54 -20.35 -34.14
N VAL A 289 -32.00 -19.18 -33.88
CA VAL A 289 -32.78 -17.94 -33.73
C VAL A 289 -32.97 -17.33 -35.13
N ARG A 290 -34.23 -17.28 -35.59
CA ARG A 290 -34.67 -16.51 -36.75
C ARG A 290 -34.50 -15.01 -36.42
N PRO A 291 -33.93 -14.18 -37.29
CA PRO A 291 -33.83 -12.76 -37.03
C PRO A 291 -35.20 -12.07 -37.12
N ALA A 292 -35.56 -11.34 -36.04
CA ALA A 292 -36.71 -10.45 -36.02
C ALA A 292 -36.36 -9.10 -36.69
N PRO A 293 -37.32 -8.41 -37.34
CA PRO A 293 -37.04 -7.18 -38.03
C PRO A 293 -36.74 -6.02 -37.04
N LEU A 294 -35.72 -5.22 -37.36
CA LEU A 294 -35.28 -4.05 -36.61
C LEU A 294 -36.33 -2.93 -36.65
N PRO A 295 -36.65 -2.28 -35.53
CA PRO A 295 -37.45 -1.06 -35.54
C PRO A 295 -36.62 0.13 -36.06
N PRO A 296 -37.28 1.17 -36.64
CA PRO A 296 -36.60 2.28 -37.28
C PRO A 296 -35.87 3.19 -36.28
N ALA A 297 -34.66 3.58 -36.64
CA ALA A 297 -33.76 4.41 -35.84
C ALA A 297 -34.36 5.78 -35.52
N ALA A 298 -34.46 6.11 -34.22
CA ALA A 298 -34.78 7.43 -33.74
C ALA A 298 -33.55 8.35 -33.87
N ARG A 299 -33.73 9.50 -34.51
CA ARG A 299 -32.70 10.53 -34.72
C ARG A 299 -32.29 11.16 -33.37
N PRO A 300 -30.98 11.32 -33.06
CA PRO A 300 -30.56 12.01 -31.85
C PRO A 300 -30.79 13.52 -31.95
N ARG A 301 -31.50 14.08 -30.97
CA ARG A 301 -31.63 15.51 -30.76
C ARG A 301 -30.26 16.07 -30.33
N ARG A 302 -29.59 16.87 -31.17
CA ARG A 302 -28.40 17.64 -30.84
C ARG A 302 -28.73 18.64 -29.72
N ARG A 303 -28.17 18.45 -28.55
CA ARG A 303 -28.12 19.43 -27.47
C ARG A 303 -26.76 20.11 -27.52
N SER A 304 -26.77 21.40 -27.76
CA SER A 304 -25.61 22.26 -27.94
C SER A 304 -24.81 22.43 -26.64
N TRP A 305 -23.66 21.78 -26.55
CA TRP A 305 -22.68 21.96 -25.47
C TRP A 305 -21.36 22.59 -25.99
N GLY A 306 -21.45 23.37 -27.06
CA GLY A 306 -20.29 24.02 -27.69
C GLY A 306 -19.72 25.25 -26.97
N TRP A 307 -20.37 25.79 -25.96
CA TRP A 307 -19.98 27.08 -25.35
C TRP A 307 -19.18 26.96 -24.04
N ILE A 308 -19.09 25.76 -23.41
CA ILE A 308 -18.35 25.57 -22.15
C ILE A 308 -16.88 25.25 -22.42
N ALA A 309 -16.56 24.65 -23.55
CA ALA A 309 -15.18 24.30 -23.90
C ALA A 309 -14.33 25.53 -24.32
N VAL A 310 -14.93 26.61 -24.84
CA VAL A 310 -14.23 27.82 -25.26
C VAL A 310 -13.80 28.70 -24.09
N ALA A 311 -14.56 28.68 -22.97
CA ALA A 311 -14.23 29.48 -21.79
C ALA A 311 -13.05 28.89 -20.98
N ALA A 312 -12.85 27.56 -20.99
CA ALA A 312 -11.75 26.91 -20.28
C ALA A 312 -10.39 27.13 -20.96
N VAL A 313 -10.34 27.21 -22.32
CA VAL A 313 -9.10 27.41 -23.05
C VAL A 313 -8.61 28.87 -22.92
N ALA A 314 -9.52 29.86 -22.82
CA ALA A 314 -9.17 31.25 -22.60
C ALA A 314 -8.58 31.55 -21.23
N ALA A 315 -9.00 30.82 -20.18
CA ALA A 315 -8.49 30.97 -18.80
C ALA A 315 -7.04 30.42 -18.66
N VAL A 316 -6.71 29.32 -19.33
CA VAL A 316 -5.37 28.73 -19.29
C VAL A 316 -4.37 29.59 -20.05
N ALA A 317 -4.76 30.23 -21.16
CA ALA A 317 -3.89 31.15 -21.94
C ALA A 317 -3.56 32.44 -21.20
N ALA A 318 -4.48 32.95 -20.33
CA ALA A 318 -4.26 34.16 -19.54
C ALA A 318 -3.26 33.93 -18.37
N VAL A 319 -3.26 32.73 -17.79
CA VAL A 319 -2.33 32.37 -16.69
C VAL A 319 -0.91 32.14 -17.23
N ALA A 320 -0.77 31.52 -18.40
CA ALA A 320 0.54 31.30 -19.05
C ALA A 320 1.23 32.60 -19.49
N THR A 321 0.47 33.61 -19.94
CA THR A 321 1.03 34.94 -20.34
C THR A 321 1.46 35.77 -19.12
N ALA A 322 0.80 35.64 -17.98
CA ALA A 322 1.19 36.33 -16.75
C ALA A 322 2.51 35.75 -16.16
N TYR A 323 2.75 34.45 -16.30
CA TYR A 323 3.95 33.78 -15.80
C TYR A 323 5.22 34.09 -16.64
N VAL A 324 5.06 34.32 -17.93
CA VAL A 324 6.18 34.70 -18.83
C VAL A 324 6.60 36.17 -18.63
N TRP A 325 5.70 37.05 -18.15
CA TRP A 325 6.01 38.48 -17.96
C TRP A 325 6.66 38.78 -16.60
N ALA A 326 6.48 37.93 -15.60
CA ALA A 326 7.09 38.09 -14.26
C ALA A 326 8.54 37.59 -14.17
N GLY A 327 9.05 36.89 -15.19
CA GLY A 327 10.37 36.26 -15.19
C GLY A 327 11.51 37.04 -15.89
N ARG A 328 11.30 38.31 -16.28
CA ARG A 328 12.36 39.13 -16.90
C ARG A 328 12.92 40.17 -15.93
N GLY A 329 13.84 39.73 -15.08
CA GLY A 329 14.75 40.58 -14.32
C GLY A 329 16.18 40.39 -14.81
N THR A 330 16.83 41.52 -15.14
CA THR A 330 18.09 41.86 -15.78
C THR A 330 19.35 41.15 -15.29
N PRO A 331 20.41 41.04 -16.13
CA PRO A 331 21.67 40.40 -15.81
C PRO A 331 22.69 41.39 -15.24
N GLU A 332 23.46 40.96 -14.26
CA GLU A 332 24.67 41.72 -13.83
C GLU A 332 25.89 40.78 -13.74
N ALA A 333 26.90 41.26 -14.38
CA ALA A 333 28.28 41.02 -14.66
C ALA A 333 29.10 40.08 -13.75
N GLN A 334 30.00 39.38 -14.45
CA GLN A 334 31.23 38.73 -13.96
C GLN A 334 32.27 39.77 -13.42
N PRO A 335 33.28 39.31 -12.68
CA PRO A 335 34.60 39.27 -13.32
C PRO A 335 35.39 37.96 -13.12
N ALA A 336 36.25 37.77 -14.11
CA ALA A 336 37.24 36.75 -14.29
C ALA A 336 38.52 37.00 -13.44
N GLU A 337 39.30 36.00 -13.21
CA GLU A 337 40.79 35.90 -13.24
C GLU A 337 41.18 34.51 -12.70
N THR A 338 42.11 33.78 -13.09
CA THR A 338 43.24 33.77 -14.04
C THR A 338 44.10 32.55 -13.61
N THR A 339 44.40 31.67 -14.56
CA THR A 339 45.66 31.00 -14.88
C THR A 339 46.54 30.35 -13.80
N GLN A 340 46.92 29.07 -13.97
CA GLN A 340 48.27 28.59 -14.39
C GLN A 340 48.32 27.05 -14.34
N THR A 341 48.44 26.38 -15.45
CA THR A 341 49.59 25.84 -16.16
C THR A 341 50.70 25.21 -15.28
N SER A 342 50.89 23.91 -15.39
CA SER A 342 52.22 23.33 -15.61
C SER A 342 52.16 21.86 -16.05
N GLN A 343 52.73 21.66 -17.21
CA GLN A 343 53.16 20.42 -17.86
C GLN A 343 54.21 19.69 -17.05
N THR A 344 54.30 18.35 -17.20
CA THR A 344 55.51 17.68 -17.68
C THR A 344 55.26 16.18 -17.87
N SER A 345 55.40 15.75 -19.13
CA SER A 345 55.89 14.39 -19.49
C SER A 345 57.42 14.45 -19.59
N PRO A 346 58.19 13.32 -19.50
CA PRO A 346 58.44 12.52 -20.69
C PRO A 346 58.68 11.01 -20.49
N THR A 347 58.29 10.23 -21.48
CA THR A 347 58.96 9.19 -22.28
C THR A 347 60.06 8.31 -21.68
N ARG A 348 59.98 6.96 -21.77
CA ARG A 348 60.75 6.11 -22.65
C ARG A 348 60.51 4.61 -22.48
N GLU A 349 60.14 3.98 -23.60
CA GLU A 349 60.56 2.72 -24.20
C GLU A 349 61.11 1.59 -23.34
N ALA A 350 60.52 0.38 -23.53
CA ALA A 350 61.27 -0.80 -23.93
C ALA A 350 60.33 -1.92 -24.43
N THR A 351 60.63 -2.36 -25.61
CA THR A 351 60.17 -3.48 -26.42
C THR A 351 60.21 -4.83 -25.67
N GLY A 352 59.16 -5.67 -25.83
CA GLY A 352 59.17 -7.06 -25.43
C GLY A 352 57.98 -7.80 -26.00
N THR A 353 58.20 -8.45 -27.13
CA THR A 353 57.28 -9.36 -27.82
C THR A 353 57.04 -10.62 -26.95
N ALA A 354 55.77 -10.87 -26.63
CA ALA A 354 55.33 -12.22 -26.24
C ALA A 354 53.88 -12.38 -26.77
N GLU A 355 53.70 -13.32 -27.67
CA GLU A 355 52.40 -13.85 -28.07
C GLU A 355 51.76 -14.49 -26.85
N GLU A 356 50.63 -13.93 -26.38
CA GLU A 356 49.81 -14.55 -25.35
C GLU A 356 48.39 -14.66 -25.88
N SER A 357 47.94 -15.90 -25.87
CA SER A 357 46.61 -16.39 -26.20
C SER A 357 45.55 -15.49 -25.55
N SER A 358 44.73 -14.76 -26.30
CA SER A 358 43.67 -13.94 -25.81
C SER A 358 42.47 -14.82 -25.40
N GLU A 359 42.39 -15.14 -24.12
CA GLU A 359 41.12 -15.39 -23.45
C GLU A 359 40.28 -14.08 -23.50
N PRO A 360 38.99 -14.13 -23.81
CA PRO A 360 38.18 -12.91 -23.85
C PRO A 360 38.22 -12.24 -22.48
N ALA A 361 38.67 -11.01 -22.41
CA ALA A 361 38.75 -10.21 -21.19
C ALA A 361 37.34 -10.10 -20.56
N LYS A 362 37.23 -10.39 -19.27
CA LYS A 362 35.98 -10.11 -18.53
C LYS A 362 35.61 -8.64 -18.69
N PRO A 363 34.33 -8.32 -18.98
CA PRO A 363 33.90 -6.94 -19.14
C PRO A 363 34.18 -6.13 -17.86
N SER A 364 34.57 -4.89 -18.02
CA SER A 364 34.79 -3.96 -16.91
C SER A 364 33.47 -3.64 -16.20
N PRO A 365 33.47 -3.22 -14.91
CA PRO A 365 32.24 -2.81 -14.23
C PRO A 365 31.43 -1.75 -14.97
N ALA A 366 32.10 -0.80 -15.63
CA ALA A 366 31.44 0.25 -16.43
C ALA A 366 30.79 -0.29 -17.72
N GLU A 367 31.36 -1.33 -18.33
CA GLU A 367 30.76 -2.00 -19.50
C GLU A 367 29.52 -2.79 -19.05
N VAL A 368 29.58 -3.48 -17.91
CA VAL A 368 28.45 -4.22 -17.33
C VAL A 368 27.31 -3.25 -16.95
N GLU A 369 27.63 -2.10 -16.36
CA GLU A 369 26.66 -1.05 -16.03
C GLU A 369 25.92 -0.54 -17.29
N ALA A 370 26.69 -0.24 -18.36
CA ALA A 370 26.10 0.19 -19.63
C ALA A 370 25.22 -0.89 -20.29
N GLU A 371 25.61 -2.17 -20.23
CA GLU A 371 24.78 -3.29 -20.70
C GLU A 371 23.45 -3.40 -19.94
N MET A 372 23.47 -3.19 -18.61
CA MET A 372 22.29 -3.25 -17.77
C MET A 372 21.34 -2.08 -18.05
N ASP A 373 21.87 -0.86 -18.26
CA ASP A 373 21.09 0.33 -18.61
C ASP A 373 20.42 0.18 -19.99
N GLU A 374 21.16 -0.36 -20.96
CA GLU A 374 20.63 -0.63 -22.31
C GLU A 374 19.54 -1.69 -22.27
N PHE A 375 19.70 -2.75 -21.45
CA PHE A 375 18.70 -3.78 -21.28
C PHE A 375 17.37 -3.22 -20.75
N VAL A 376 17.39 -2.40 -19.70
CA VAL A 376 16.16 -1.81 -19.12
C VAL A 376 15.50 -0.84 -20.09
N THR A 377 16.30 -0.05 -20.82
CA THR A 377 15.79 0.87 -21.86
C THR A 377 15.08 0.09 -22.96
N SER A 378 15.69 -1.00 -23.43
CA SER A 378 15.12 -1.89 -24.45
C SER A 378 13.86 -2.60 -23.95
N TYR A 379 13.85 -3.09 -22.70
CA TYR A 379 12.69 -3.72 -22.08
C TYR A 379 11.48 -2.78 -22.04
N LEU A 380 11.65 -1.53 -21.57
CA LEU A 380 10.57 -0.55 -21.50
C LEU A 380 10.01 -0.16 -22.89
N ALA A 381 10.86 -0.11 -23.90
CA ALA A 381 10.42 0.11 -25.28
C ALA A 381 9.65 -1.12 -25.83
N THR A 382 10.11 -2.32 -25.49
CA THR A 382 9.50 -3.57 -25.98
C THR A 382 8.15 -3.82 -25.31
N VAL A 383 8.00 -3.57 -24.01
CA VAL A 383 6.79 -3.93 -23.26
C VAL A 383 5.54 -3.19 -23.72
N THR A 384 5.67 -1.99 -24.29
CA THR A 384 4.56 -1.21 -24.83
C THR A 384 4.20 -1.57 -26.27
N THR A 385 5.12 -2.20 -27.00
CA THR A 385 4.97 -2.57 -28.43
C THR A 385 4.74 -4.06 -28.63
N ASP A 386 5.51 -4.90 -27.94
CA ASP A 386 5.39 -6.36 -27.93
C ASP A 386 5.46 -6.91 -26.48
N PRO A 387 4.33 -6.87 -25.76
CA PRO A 387 4.30 -7.35 -24.39
C PRO A 387 4.66 -8.83 -24.22
N ARG A 388 4.53 -9.65 -25.29
CA ARG A 388 4.91 -11.06 -25.23
C ARG A 388 6.41 -11.24 -25.21
N ALA A 389 7.11 -10.56 -26.10
CA ALA A 389 8.57 -10.56 -26.14
C ALA A 389 9.18 -9.99 -24.85
N ALA A 390 8.55 -8.96 -24.28
CA ALA A 390 8.97 -8.42 -22.99
C ALA A 390 8.72 -9.39 -21.81
N PHE A 391 7.61 -10.12 -21.82
CA PHE A 391 7.33 -11.15 -20.82
C PHE A 391 8.35 -12.30 -20.85
N ASP A 392 8.83 -12.66 -22.03
CA ASP A 392 9.84 -13.70 -22.20
C ASP A 392 11.24 -13.25 -21.71
N GLN A 393 11.43 -11.96 -21.40
CA GLN A 393 12.62 -11.40 -20.74
C GLN A 393 12.57 -11.48 -19.20
N LEU A 394 11.54 -12.07 -18.61
CA LEU A 394 11.45 -12.35 -17.19
C LEU A 394 11.89 -13.78 -16.92
N THR A 395 12.55 -14.00 -15.76
CA THR A 395 12.83 -15.39 -15.31
C THR A 395 11.53 -16.17 -15.12
N PRO A 396 11.54 -17.52 -15.24
CA PRO A 396 10.36 -18.35 -15.01
C PRO A 396 9.69 -18.10 -13.66
N ALA A 397 10.49 -17.88 -12.61
CA ALA A 397 9.99 -17.57 -11.26
C ALA A 397 9.26 -16.22 -11.24
N PHE A 398 9.79 -15.20 -11.93
CA PHE A 398 9.14 -13.88 -11.97
C PHE A 398 7.96 -13.84 -12.93
N GLN A 399 7.95 -14.67 -13.98
CA GLN A 399 6.78 -14.88 -14.84
C GLN A 399 5.61 -15.45 -14.02
N GLU A 400 5.86 -16.44 -13.16
CA GLU A 400 4.86 -17.01 -12.27
C GLU A 400 4.41 -16.00 -11.21
N ALA A 401 5.33 -15.28 -10.58
CA ALA A 401 5.03 -14.22 -9.59
C ALA A 401 4.20 -13.07 -10.19
N SER A 402 4.35 -12.78 -11.49
CA SER A 402 3.55 -11.78 -12.22
C SER A 402 2.12 -12.25 -12.54
N GLY A 403 1.69 -13.42 -12.08
CA GLY A 403 0.39 -14.04 -12.40
C GLY A 403 0.36 -14.61 -13.81
N GLY A 404 1.51 -15.02 -14.35
CA GLY A 404 1.68 -15.47 -15.71
C GLY A 404 1.47 -14.36 -16.73
N TYR A 405 1.40 -14.73 -18.02
CA TYR A 405 1.21 -13.74 -19.09
C TYR A 405 -0.11 -12.96 -18.96
N ALA A 406 -1.16 -13.58 -18.42
CA ALA A 406 -2.46 -12.93 -18.24
C ALA A 406 -2.40 -11.78 -17.19
N GLY A 407 -1.71 -11.99 -16.07
CA GLY A 407 -1.47 -10.97 -15.05
C GLY A 407 -0.60 -9.83 -15.58
N TYR A 408 0.50 -10.19 -16.24
CA TYR A 408 1.43 -9.26 -16.84
C TYR A 408 0.77 -8.31 -17.85
N ILE A 409 0.02 -8.86 -18.83
CA ILE A 409 -0.69 -8.06 -19.83
C ILE A 409 -1.89 -7.29 -19.25
N GLY A 410 -2.46 -7.76 -18.14
CA GLY A 410 -3.53 -7.08 -17.42
C GLY A 410 -3.12 -5.69 -16.93
N TRP A 411 -1.85 -5.51 -16.58
CA TRP A 411 -1.27 -4.22 -16.19
C TRP A 411 -0.71 -3.46 -17.41
N TRP A 412 0.21 -4.06 -18.16
CA TRP A 412 0.86 -3.39 -19.28
C TRP A 412 -0.12 -3.05 -20.42
N GLY A 413 -1.19 -3.80 -20.55
CA GLY A 413 -2.26 -3.50 -21.51
C GLY A 413 -3.00 -2.18 -21.25
N LYS A 414 -2.86 -1.58 -20.05
CA LYS A 414 -3.43 -0.26 -19.70
C LYS A 414 -2.46 0.89 -19.98
N VAL A 415 -1.17 0.61 -20.18
CA VAL A 415 -0.13 1.60 -20.45
C VAL A 415 -0.11 1.92 -21.95
N ALA A 416 -0.07 3.19 -22.28
CA ALA A 416 0.08 3.68 -23.66
C ALA A 416 1.55 3.92 -24.02
N SER A 417 2.33 4.53 -23.10
CA SER A 417 3.77 4.69 -23.22
C SER A 417 4.47 4.65 -21.86
N ALA A 418 5.74 4.24 -21.85
CA ALA A 418 6.62 4.25 -20.71
C ALA A 418 7.92 4.95 -21.12
N GLU A 419 8.19 6.13 -20.58
CA GLU A 419 9.35 6.95 -20.93
C GLU A 419 10.34 6.93 -19.77
N LEU A 420 11.56 6.44 -20.01
CA LEU A 420 12.65 6.42 -19.06
C LEU A 420 13.17 7.83 -18.80
N ALA A 421 13.21 8.26 -17.54
CA ALA A 421 13.74 9.58 -17.17
C ALA A 421 15.16 9.50 -16.60
N GLU A 422 15.44 8.51 -15.76
CA GLU A 422 16.74 8.25 -15.14
C GLU A 422 16.96 6.75 -15.04
N VAL A 423 18.21 6.30 -15.15
CA VAL A 423 18.61 4.93 -14.90
C VAL A 423 19.93 4.93 -14.11
N ASP A 424 20.08 4.02 -13.17
CA ASP A 424 21.23 3.86 -12.27
C ASP A 424 21.41 2.37 -11.97
N SER A 425 22.39 1.75 -12.60
CA SER A 425 22.67 0.34 -12.49
C SER A 425 23.82 0.06 -11.51
N ASN A 426 23.66 -0.98 -10.71
CA ASN A 426 24.72 -1.45 -9.82
C ASN A 426 25.17 -2.86 -10.22
N PRO A 427 26.31 -3.00 -10.92
CA PRO A 427 26.83 -4.30 -11.34
C PRO A 427 27.20 -5.24 -10.18
N SER A 428 27.50 -4.70 -8.99
CA SER A 428 27.99 -5.51 -7.85
C SER A 428 26.90 -6.39 -7.23
N ASP A 429 25.65 -5.93 -7.26
CA ASP A 429 24.47 -6.64 -6.76
C ASP A 429 23.47 -6.99 -7.88
N SER A 430 23.82 -6.69 -9.13
CA SER A 430 22.99 -6.91 -10.31
C SER A 430 21.61 -6.24 -10.21
N THR A 431 21.54 -5.04 -9.65
CA THR A 431 20.30 -4.25 -9.55
C THR A 431 20.31 -3.04 -10.48
N VAL A 432 19.13 -2.68 -10.99
CA VAL A 432 18.92 -1.46 -11.79
C VAL A 432 17.81 -0.66 -11.15
N ALA A 433 18.10 0.58 -10.76
CA ALA A 433 17.10 1.55 -10.33
C ALA A 433 16.81 2.52 -11.48
N TYR A 434 15.54 2.78 -11.78
CA TYR A 434 15.18 3.73 -12.83
C TYR A 434 13.91 4.50 -12.49
N THR A 435 13.79 5.70 -13.05
CA THR A 435 12.57 6.51 -12.99
C THR A 435 11.87 6.47 -14.34
N VAL A 436 10.60 6.11 -14.35
CA VAL A 436 9.80 5.98 -15.57
C VAL A 436 8.52 6.80 -15.50
N ASN A 437 8.19 7.51 -16.58
CA ASN A 437 6.95 8.24 -16.77
C ASN A 437 5.98 7.38 -17.58
N TYR A 438 4.96 6.86 -16.95
CA TYR A 438 3.89 6.12 -17.62
C TYR A 438 2.81 7.07 -18.12
N THR A 439 2.39 6.89 -19.36
CA THR A 439 1.14 7.44 -19.87
C THR A 439 0.13 6.30 -20.03
N MET A 440 -0.97 6.39 -19.34
CA MET A 440 -2.03 5.38 -19.40
C MET A 440 -2.90 5.59 -20.64
N LYS A 441 -3.54 4.55 -21.15
CA LYS A 441 -4.51 4.66 -22.27
C LYS A 441 -5.72 5.55 -21.95
N THR A 442 -5.97 5.83 -20.68
CA THR A 442 -6.97 6.79 -20.20
C THR A 442 -6.52 8.26 -20.31
N GLY A 443 -5.24 8.51 -20.64
CA GLY A 443 -4.62 9.83 -20.65
C GLY A 443 -4.02 10.28 -19.32
N ALA A 444 -4.17 9.50 -18.25
CA ALA A 444 -3.53 9.79 -16.97
C ALA A 444 -2.01 9.52 -17.08
N THR A 445 -1.20 10.34 -16.41
CA THR A 445 0.26 10.18 -16.32
C THR A 445 0.65 9.83 -14.90
N ASN A 446 1.66 8.97 -14.76
CA ASN A 446 2.23 8.58 -13.46
C ASN A 446 3.74 8.43 -13.59
N THR A 447 4.49 9.02 -12.66
CA THR A 447 5.95 8.87 -12.57
C THR A 447 6.27 7.91 -11.43
N GLN A 448 7.10 6.90 -11.71
CA GLN A 448 7.45 5.87 -10.73
C GLN A 448 8.95 5.61 -10.75
N ARG A 449 9.55 5.43 -9.57
CA ARG A 449 10.90 4.89 -9.44
C ARG A 449 10.78 3.38 -9.18
N VAL A 450 11.48 2.59 -9.99
CA VAL A 450 11.47 1.12 -9.94
C VAL A 450 12.90 0.65 -9.73
N ARG A 451 13.07 -0.42 -8.96
CA ARG A 451 14.35 -1.12 -8.83
C ARG A 451 14.15 -2.58 -9.18
N LEU A 452 14.91 -3.09 -10.13
CA LEU A 452 14.83 -4.46 -10.61
C LEU A 452 16.08 -5.24 -10.20
N GLN A 453 15.89 -6.51 -9.86
CA GLN A 453 16.95 -7.49 -9.78
C GLN A 453 17.10 -8.14 -11.15
N LEU A 454 18.30 -8.09 -11.70
CA LEU A 454 18.64 -8.78 -12.93
C LEU A 454 19.39 -10.08 -12.64
N THR A 455 19.31 -11.03 -13.57
CA THR A 455 20.16 -12.20 -13.63
C THR A 455 20.69 -12.37 -15.05
N ARG A 456 21.90 -12.90 -15.21
CA ARG A 456 22.50 -13.12 -16.53
C ARG A 456 22.39 -14.59 -16.89
N GLU A 457 21.76 -14.88 -18.03
CA GLU A 457 21.73 -16.24 -18.62
C GLU A 457 22.47 -16.21 -19.97
N GLY A 458 23.69 -16.73 -20.01
CA GLY A 458 24.58 -16.62 -21.17
C GLY A 458 24.97 -15.16 -21.42
N ASP A 459 24.65 -14.63 -22.60
CA ASP A 459 24.91 -13.25 -22.98
C ASP A 459 23.70 -12.30 -22.77
N ALA A 460 22.57 -12.82 -22.25
CA ALA A 460 21.35 -12.03 -22.06
C ALA A 460 21.05 -11.77 -20.58
N TYR A 461 20.47 -10.61 -20.29
CA TYR A 461 19.86 -10.32 -18.98
C TYR A 461 18.40 -10.74 -18.95
N LEU A 462 17.95 -11.20 -17.78
CA LEU A 462 16.56 -11.46 -17.47
C LEU A 462 16.18 -10.71 -16.18
N ILE A 463 14.93 -10.26 -16.08
CA ILE A 463 14.40 -9.67 -14.86
C ILE A 463 14.03 -10.82 -13.91
N ALA A 464 14.70 -10.87 -12.75
CA ALA A 464 14.49 -11.90 -11.73
C ALA A 464 13.43 -11.48 -10.69
N GLY A 465 13.17 -10.17 -10.56
CA GLY A 465 12.21 -9.64 -9.60
C GLY A 465 12.35 -8.13 -9.42
N GLU A 466 11.54 -7.57 -8.54
CA GLU A 466 11.77 -6.24 -7.99
C GLU A 466 12.77 -6.34 -6.84
N ALA A 467 13.80 -5.47 -6.85
CA ALA A 467 14.77 -5.39 -5.78
C ALA A 467 14.26 -4.45 -4.68
N ALA A 468 14.60 -4.78 -3.43
CA ALA A 468 14.20 -4.00 -2.25
C ALA A 468 14.91 -2.63 -2.17
#